data_48aec2d4d6dd736d79b3ebff2e50a3ba
#
_entry.id   48aec2d4d6dd736d79b3ebff2e50a3ba
#
_cell.length_a   1.000
_cell.length_b   1.000
_cell.length_c   1.000
_cell.angle_alpha   90.00
_cell.angle_beta   90.00
_cell.angle_gamma   90.00
#
_symmetry.space_group_name_H-M   'P 1'
#
loop_
_entity.id
_entity.type
_entity.pdbx_description
1 polymer ?
#
loop_
_entity_poly.entity_id
_entity_poly.type
_entity_poly.pdbx_seq_one_letter_code
_entity_poly.pdbx_strand_id
1 'polypeptide(L)'
;IAMLVVSSHILAFCPSYLVYCHIYTTFAVAKSIFIKMKKVLYVLLPQFAEHELPYLTQPLRSDAMAMKENPKYENKIVAESMDPVEAISGFRVLPDYTFNNVPDDYAALVLIGGYSWKSEAAERVAPLVADAISKGRIVGAICNAASWMASKGFLNDVRHTGNGIEQLQLWGGEAYTNAAGYVNAQAVSDKNIVTANGSASLDFACEILTLLKNDEPKEIEMY
;
A
#
# COMPACT_ATOMS: atom_id res chain seq x y z
N ILE A 1 -32.99 -3.54 9.92
CA ILE A 1 -34.38 -3.53 10.45
C ILE A 1 -35.25 -4.56 9.71
N ALA A 2 -35.01 -4.86 8.43
CA ALA A 2 -35.81 -5.84 7.67
C ALA A 2 -35.48 -7.31 7.99
N MET A 3 -34.31 -7.63 8.59
CA MET A 3 -33.95 -9.01 8.96
C MET A 3 -34.47 -9.47 10.32
N LEU A 4 -34.96 -8.57 11.18
CA LEU A 4 -35.51 -8.93 12.50
C LEU A 4 -36.98 -9.39 12.45
N VAL A 5 -37.72 -9.13 11.38
CA VAL A 5 -39.13 -9.48 11.24
C VAL A 5 -39.33 -10.91 10.74
N VAL A 6 -38.32 -11.50 10.06
CA VAL A 6 -38.43 -12.88 9.53
C VAL A 6 -38.19 -13.94 10.62
N SER A 7 -37.51 -13.60 11.71
CA SER A 7 -37.19 -14.57 12.77
C SER A 7 -38.34 -14.86 13.74
N SER A 8 -39.37 -13.99 13.82
CA SER A 8 -40.46 -14.14 14.79
C SER A 8 -41.57 -15.11 14.37
N HIS A 9 -41.63 -15.51 13.11
CA HIS A 9 -42.71 -16.41 12.62
C HIS A 9 -42.32 -17.89 12.52
N ILE A 10 -41.04 -18.23 12.69
CA ILE A 10 -40.57 -19.64 12.61
C ILE A 10 -40.49 -20.30 13.99
N LEU A 11 -40.65 -19.54 15.08
CA LEU A 11 -40.46 -20.01 16.44
C LEU A 11 -41.63 -20.81 17.07
N ALA A 12 -42.71 -21.06 16.31
CA ALA A 12 -43.95 -21.62 16.92
C ALA A 12 -44.08 -23.15 16.84
N PHE A 13 -43.18 -23.93 16.21
CA PHE A 13 -43.53 -25.32 15.88
C PHE A 13 -42.56 -26.46 16.23
N CYS A 14 -41.38 -26.27 16.85
CA CYS A 14 -40.60 -27.43 17.29
C CYS A 14 -39.52 -27.08 18.36
N PRO A 15 -39.63 -27.59 19.60
CA PRO A 15 -38.68 -27.31 20.70
C PRO A 15 -37.23 -27.80 20.44
N SER A 16 -37.05 -28.86 19.66
CA SER A 16 -35.74 -29.41 19.30
C SER A 16 -34.97 -28.58 18.28
N TYR A 17 -35.63 -27.75 17.48
CA TYR A 17 -34.98 -26.83 16.53
C TYR A 17 -34.49 -25.54 17.17
N LEU A 18 -35.08 -25.15 18.30
CA LEU A 18 -34.69 -23.94 19.03
C LEU A 18 -33.27 -24.02 19.61
N VAL A 19 -32.86 -25.17 20.09
CA VAL A 19 -31.50 -25.35 20.64
C VAL A 19 -30.45 -25.33 19.52
N TYR A 20 -30.77 -25.94 18.38
CA TYR A 20 -29.85 -25.92 17.23
C TYR A 20 -29.72 -24.53 16.59
N CYS A 21 -30.82 -23.80 16.45
CA CYS A 21 -30.80 -22.46 15.89
C CYS A 21 -30.05 -21.45 16.82
N HIS A 22 -30.18 -21.60 18.15
CA HIS A 22 -29.47 -20.76 19.12
C HIS A 22 -27.97 -21.03 19.14
N ILE A 23 -27.56 -22.29 18.98
CA ILE A 23 -26.14 -22.65 18.90
C ILE A 23 -25.53 -22.10 17.61
N TYR A 24 -26.19 -22.23 16.46
CA TYR A 24 -25.71 -21.70 15.18
C TYR A 24 -25.67 -20.16 15.14
N THR A 25 -26.67 -19.46 15.69
CA THR A 25 -26.65 -17.99 15.77
C THR A 25 -25.61 -17.47 16.74
N THR A 26 -25.37 -18.16 17.86
CA THR A 26 -24.35 -17.77 18.84
C THR A 26 -22.92 -18.02 18.28
N PHE A 27 -22.71 -19.12 17.53
CA PHE A 27 -21.44 -19.38 16.85
C PHE A 27 -21.21 -18.46 15.62
N ALA A 28 -22.25 -18.10 14.87
CA ALA A 28 -22.12 -17.18 13.75
C ALA A 28 -21.86 -15.73 14.22
N VAL A 29 -22.48 -15.30 15.32
CA VAL A 29 -22.22 -13.97 15.92
C VAL A 29 -20.86 -13.91 16.61
N ALA A 30 -20.36 -15.02 17.17
CA ALA A 30 -19.05 -15.07 17.81
C ALA A 30 -17.88 -15.08 16.80
N LYS A 31 -18.11 -15.35 15.51
CA LYS A 31 -17.06 -15.41 14.47
C LYS A 31 -16.89 -14.15 13.65
N SER A 32 -17.70 -13.12 13.79
CA SER A 32 -17.45 -11.83 13.19
C SER A 32 -16.61 -10.92 14.12
N ILE A 33 -15.43 -11.36 14.51
CA ILE A 33 -14.39 -10.40 14.84
C ILE A 33 -14.10 -9.70 13.52
N PHE A 34 -14.64 -8.51 13.33
CA PHE A 34 -14.25 -7.62 12.24
C PHE A 34 -12.77 -7.31 12.43
N ILE A 35 -11.91 -8.10 11.81
CA ILE A 35 -10.50 -7.73 11.70
C ILE A 35 -10.51 -6.48 10.82
N LYS A 36 -10.31 -5.31 11.45
CA LYS A 36 -10.21 -4.06 10.73
C LYS A 36 -9.00 -4.14 9.81
N MET A 37 -9.22 -4.19 8.49
CA MET A 37 -8.15 -4.18 7.50
C MET A 37 -7.29 -2.92 7.68
N LYS A 38 -5.98 -3.09 7.63
CA LYS A 38 -5.05 -1.97 7.56
C LYS A 38 -4.97 -1.45 6.14
N LYS A 39 -4.74 -0.16 5.96
CA LYS A 39 -4.62 0.45 4.65
C LYS A 39 -3.19 0.34 4.12
N VAL A 40 -3.06 0.14 2.82
CA VAL A 40 -1.85 0.42 2.05
C VAL A 40 -2.16 1.62 1.18
N LEU A 41 -1.44 2.70 1.40
CA LEU A 41 -1.66 4.00 0.77
C LEU A 41 -0.74 4.17 -0.41
N TYR A 42 -1.29 4.50 -1.58
CA TYR A 42 -0.55 4.76 -2.81
C TYR A 42 -0.61 6.24 -3.13
N VAL A 43 0.53 6.92 -3.08
CA VAL A 43 0.65 8.31 -3.48
C VAL A 43 0.78 8.38 -5.00
N LEU A 44 -0.19 9.02 -5.64
CA LEU A 44 -0.21 9.26 -7.07
C LEU A 44 -0.10 10.76 -7.36
N LEU A 45 0.86 11.12 -8.18
CA LEU A 45 0.97 12.44 -8.80
C LEU A 45 0.50 12.37 -10.25
N PRO A 46 0.09 13.48 -10.88
CA PRO A 46 -0.25 13.50 -12.30
C PRO A 46 0.85 12.85 -13.14
N GLN A 47 0.46 12.11 -14.19
CA GLN A 47 1.37 11.32 -15.02
C GLN A 47 2.13 10.25 -14.24
N PHE A 48 1.43 9.58 -13.29
CA PHE A 48 1.98 8.42 -12.60
C PHE A 48 2.13 7.22 -13.54
N ALA A 49 3.08 6.33 -13.23
CA ALA A 49 3.35 5.12 -13.98
C ALA A 49 2.43 3.98 -13.51
N GLU A 50 1.30 3.79 -14.18
CA GLU A 50 0.27 2.82 -13.78
C GLU A 50 0.74 1.37 -13.75
N HIS A 51 1.75 1.01 -14.55
CA HIS A 51 2.31 -0.35 -14.57
C HIS A 51 3.06 -0.73 -13.28
N GLU A 52 3.34 0.24 -12.42
CA GLU A 52 4.00 0.00 -11.13
C GLU A 52 3.02 -0.42 -10.02
N LEU A 53 1.70 -0.37 -10.28
CA LEU A 53 0.66 -0.67 -9.29
C LEU A 53 0.24 -2.15 -9.23
N PRO A 54 -0.02 -2.86 -10.35
CA PRO A 54 -0.76 -4.13 -10.33
C PRO A 54 -0.12 -5.23 -9.50
N TYR A 55 1.20 -5.38 -9.59
CA TYR A 55 1.91 -6.45 -8.88
C TYR A 55 1.84 -6.34 -7.35
N LEU A 56 1.61 -5.13 -6.82
CA LEU A 56 1.40 -4.95 -5.39
C LEU A 56 -0.10 -4.90 -5.03
N THR A 57 -0.93 -4.24 -5.84
CA THR A 57 -2.33 -4.04 -5.49
C THR A 57 -3.17 -5.30 -5.63
N GLN A 58 -2.88 -6.16 -6.62
CA GLN A 58 -3.64 -7.39 -6.85
C GLN A 58 -3.45 -8.42 -5.72
N PRO A 59 -2.24 -8.77 -5.27
CA PRO A 59 -2.06 -9.71 -4.18
C PRO A 59 -2.73 -9.29 -2.88
N LEU A 60 -2.76 -7.99 -2.59
CA LEU A 60 -3.45 -7.46 -1.41
C LEU A 60 -4.99 -7.61 -1.49
N ARG A 61 -5.54 -7.69 -2.71
CA ARG A 61 -6.95 -7.95 -2.98
C ARG A 61 -7.27 -9.42 -3.23
N SER A 62 -6.28 -10.23 -3.58
CA SER A 62 -6.48 -11.64 -3.95
C SER A 62 -7.01 -12.49 -2.82
N ASP A 63 -6.88 -12.04 -1.57
CA ASP A 63 -7.52 -12.66 -0.42
C ASP A 63 -9.01 -12.86 -0.63
N ALA A 64 -9.69 -11.93 -1.29
CA ALA A 64 -11.10 -12.03 -1.65
C ALA A 64 -11.36 -13.02 -2.80
N MET A 65 -10.41 -13.16 -3.76
CA MET A 65 -10.52 -14.08 -4.89
C MET A 65 -10.04 -15.49 -4.54
N ALA A 66 -9.03 -15.60 -3.70
CA ALA A 66 -8.49 -16.88 -3.21
C ALA A 66 -9.35 -17.51 -2.11
N MET A 67 -10.55 -16.97 -1.83
CA MET A 67 -11.44 -17.41 -0.75
C MET A 67 -10.79 -17.37 0.64
N LYS A 68 -9.78 -16.53 0.85
CA LYS A 68 -9.28 -16.27 2.20
C LYS A 68 -10.34 -15.49 2.96
N GLU A 69 -10.79 -16.03 4.07
CA GLU A 69 -11.94 -15.50 4.83
C GLU A 69 -11.69 -14.12 5.48
N ASN A 70 -10.44 -13.64 5.54
CA ASN A 70 -10.08 -12.41 6.25
C ASN A 70 -8.94 -11.65 5.55
N PRO A 71 -9.24 -10.74 4.62
CA PRO A 71 -8.22 -9.88 4.01
C PRO A 71 -7.58 -8.98 5.08
N LYS A 72 -6.25 -8.90 5.07
CA LYS A 72 -5.47 -8.13 6.06
C LYS A 72 -5.39 -6.65 5.70
N TYR A 73 -5.43 -6.34 4.40
CA TYR A 73 -5.13 -5.01 3.86
C TYR A 73 -6.19 -4.55 2.85
N GLU A 74 -6.30 -3.24 2.70
CA GLU A 74 -7.08 -2.57 1.65
C GLU A 74 -6.23 -1.52 0.94
N ASN A 75 -6.32 -1.47 -0.39
CA ASN A 75 -5.65 -0.48 -1.21
C ASN A 75 -6.39 0.85 -1.18
N LYS A 76 -5.68 1.97 -0.98
CA LYS A 76 -6.21 3.33 -0.94
C LYS A 76 -5.31 4.30 -1.70
N ILE A 77 -5.90 5.13 -2.51
CA ILE A 77 -5.21 6.15 -3.31
C ILE A 77 -5.16 7.48 -2.56
N VAL A 78 -4.00 8.08 -2.55
CA VAL A 78 -3.74 9.40 -1.96
C VAL A 78 -3.20 10.34 -3.04
N ALA A 79 -3.79 11.52 -3.18
CA ALA A 79 -3.37 12.51 -4.16
C ALA A 79 -3.43 13.95 -3.59
N GLU A 80 -3.09 14.93 -4.40
CA GLU A 80 -3.12 16.35 -4.00
C GLU A 80 -4.53 16.86 -3.72
N SER A 81 -5.52 16.45 -4.54
CA SER A 81 -6.94 16.76 -4.42
C SER A 81 -7.79 15.50 -4.59
N MET A 82 -9.10 15.63 -4.49
CA MET A 82 -10.06 14.54 -4.78
C MET A 82 -10.42 14.45 -6.27
N ASP A 83 -9.82 15.26 -7.13
CA ASP A 83 -9.99 15.19 -8.59
C ASP A 83 -9.31 13.94 -9.15
N PRO A 84 -9.79 13.39 -10.26
CA PRO A 84 -9.16 12.25 -10.91
C PRO A 84 -7.70 12.52 -11.27
N VAL A 85 -6.79 11.62 -10.88
CA VAL A 85 -5.37 11.68 -11.26
C VAL A 85 -5.18 10.91 -12.56
N GLU A 86 -4.56 11.54 -13.56
CA GLU A 86 -4.30 10.92 -14.84
C GLU A 86 -2.92 10.24 -14.88
N ALA A 87 -2.89 8.99 -15.34
CA ALA A 87 -1.69 8.19 -15.56
C ALA A 87 -0.96 8.60 -16.85
N ILE A 88 0.24 8.08 -17.06
CA ILE A 88 1.01 8.29 -18.31
C ILE A 88 0.23 7.80 -19.55
N SER A 89 -0.51 6.70 -19.44
CA SER A 89 -1.33 6.13 -20.52
C SER A 89 -2.67 6.85 -20.75
N GLY A 90 -3.03 7.84 -19.90
CA GLY A 90 -4.30 8.53 -19.94
C GLY A 90 -5.42 7.89 -19.11
N PHE A 91 -5.18 6.77 -18.43
CA PHE A 91 -6.13 6.26 -17.46
C PHE A 91 -6.30 7.23 -16.30
N ARG A 92 -7.51 7.26 -15.71
CA ARG A 92 -7.81 8.15 -14.60
C ARG A 92 -8.25 7.35 -13.37
N VAL A 93 -7.68 7.71 -12.23
CA VAL A 93 -7.94 7.08 -10.94
C VAL A 93 -8.50 8.11 -9.97
N LEU A 94 -9.57 7.74 -9.25
CA LEU A 94 -10.16 8.58 -8.20
C LEU A 94 -9.40 8.36 -6.88
N PRO A 95 -8.94 9.42 -6.21
CA PRO A 95 -8.35 9.33 -4.87
C PRO A 95 -9.38 8.95 -3.81
N ASP A 96 -8.91 8.25 -2.76
CA ASP A 96 -9.67 8.02 -1.53
C ASP A 96 -9.38 9.14 -0.50
N TYR A 97 -8.18 9.72 -0.54
CA TYR A 97 -7.69 10.74 0.41
C TYR A 97 -6.87 11.80 -0.29
N THR A 98 -6.82 12.99 0.31
CA THR A 98 -5.83 14.02 -0.04
C THR A 98 -4.61 13.94 0.87
N PHE A 99 -3.49 14.60 0.52
CA PHE A 99 -2.30 14.69 1.38
C PHE A 99 -2.59 15.24 2.79
N ASN A 100 -3.66 16.01 2.95
CA ASN A 100 -4.02 16.69 4.21
C ASN A 100 -4.96 15.88 5.10
N ASN A 101 -5.58 14.80 4.59
CA ASN A 101 -6.57 14.02 5.34
C ASN A 101 -6.28 12.52 5.35
N VAL A 102 -5.03 12.14 5.20
CA VAL A 102 -4.57 10.75 5.28
C VAL A 102 -4.92 10.18 6.67
N PRO A 103 -5.57 8.99 6.73
CA PRO A 103 -5.89 8.36 8.00
C PRO A 103 -4.64 7.83 8.69
N ASP A 104 -4.66 7.73 10.02
CA ASP A 104 -3.52 7.27 10.80
C ASP A 104 -3.40 5.73 10.90
N ASP A 105 -4.40 4.97 10.42
CA ASP A 105 -4.47 3.51 10.52
C ASP A 105 -3.98 2.79 9.26
N TYR A 106 -2.84 3.21 8.67
CA TYR A 106 -2.23 2.53 7.53
C TYR A 106 -0.95 1.76 7.91
N ALA A 107 -0.63 0.72 7.14
CA ALA A 107 0.54 -0.13 7.32
C ALA A 107 1.73 0.33 6.44
N ALA A 108 1.44 0.79 5.23
CA ALA A 108 2.46 1.20 4.25
C ALA A 108 2.03 2.47 3.49
N LEU A 109 3.01 3.29 3.14
CA LEU A 109 2.93 4.42 2.23
C LEU A 109 3.80 4.13 1.01
N VAL A 110 3.20 4.02 -0.18
CA VAL A 110 3.85 3.61 -1.41
C VAL A 110 3.82 4.76 -2.41
N LEU A 111 4.98 5.23 -2.81
CA LEU A 111 5.17 6.33 -3.75
C LEU A 111 5.37 5.74 -5.15
N ILE A 112 4.38 5.91 -6.02
CA ILE A 112 4.41 5.40 -7.39
C ILE A 112 5.16 6.39 -8.27
N GLY A 113 6.02 5.88 -9.14
CA GLY A 113 6.81 6.67 -10.07
C GLY A 113 5.95 7.46 -11.08
N GLY A 114 6.61 8.14 -11.99
CA GLY A 114 5.96 8.99 -13.00
C GLY A 114 6.76 10.27 -13.23
N TYR A 115 6.18 11.20 -14.00
CA TYR A 115 6.93 12.38 -14.46
C TYR A 115 6.83 13.59 -13.53
N SER A 116 5.88 13.61 -12.58
CA SER A 116 5.59 14.79 -11.76
C SER A 116 6.36 14.88 -10.43
N TRP A 117 7.35 14.02 -10.18
CA TRP A 117 8.14 14.03 -8.93
C TRP A 117 9.11 15.23 -8.76
N LYS A 118 9.14 16.17 -9.73
CA LYS A 118 9.82 17.48 -9.59
C LYS A 118 8.83 18.65 -9.50
N SER A 119 7.53 18.36 -9.36
CA SER A 119 6.51 19.40 -9.24
C SER A 119 6.38 19.93 -7.81
N GLU A 120 5.70 21.05 -7.66
CA GLU A 120 5.33 21.60 -6.35
C GLU A 120 4.45 20.62 -5.53
N ALA A 121 3.57 19.87 -6.20
CA ALA A 121 2.76 18.84 -5.55
C ALA A 121 3.62 17.76 -4.89
N ALA A 122 4.76 17.36 -5.48
CA ALA A 122 5.69 16.42 -4.90
C ALA A 122 6.28 16.93 -3.57
N GLU A 123 6.54 18.25 -3.45
CA GLU A 123 7.06 18.83 -2.21
C GLU A 123 6.11 18.64 -1.03
N ARG A 124 4.80 18.64 -1.29
CA ARG A 124 3.76 18.43 -0.29
C ARG A 124 3.65 17.00 0.20
N VAL A 125 4.30 16.04 -0.47
CA VAL A 125 4.39 14.64 -0.03
C VAL A 125 5.42 14.45 1.08
N ALA A 126 6.44 15.33 1.19
CA ALA A 126 7.55 15.15 2.13
C ALA A 126 7.11 15.02 3.61
N PRO A 127 6.15 15.80 4.13
CA PRO A 127 5.65 15.63 5.50
C PRO A 127 5.01 14.25 5.74
N LEU A 128 4.32 13.68 4.75
CA LEU A 128 3.70 12.35 4.86
C LEU A 128 4.77 11.26 4.97
N VAL A 129 5.82 11.35 4.16
CA VAL A 129 6.94 10.40 4.18
C VAL A 129 7.70 10.51 5.51
N ALA A 130 7.98 11.72 5.97
CA ALA A 130 8.64 11.95 7.26
C ALA A 130 7.83 11.37 8.43
N ASP A 131 6.52 11.59 8.45
CA ASP A 131 5.61 11.02 9.45
C ASP A 131 5.61 9.49 9.40
N ALA A 132 5.49 8.91 8.20
CA ALA A 132 5.50 7.45 8.02
C ALA A 132 6.81 6.82 8.54
N ILE A 133 7.96 7.40 8.20
CA ILE A 133 9.28 6.94 8.67
C ILE A 133 9.36 7.07 10.19
N SER A 134 8.96 8.20 10.76
CA SER A 134 9.02 8.45 12.21
C SER A 134 8.17 7.46 13.02
N LYS A 135 7.07 6.99 12.44
CA LYS A 135 6.18 5.97 13.02
C LYS A 135 6.61 4.53 12.73
N GLY A 136 7.74 4.33 12.08
CA GLY A 136 8.25 3.00 11.72
C GLY A 136 7.36 2.24 10.73
N ARG A 137 6.59 2.95 9.88
CA ARG A 137 5.76 2.36 8.85
C ARG A 137 6.60 1.99 7.64
N ILE A 138 6.06 1.08 6.82
CA ILE A 138 6.70 0.75 5.55
C ILE A 138 6.53 1.92 4.59
N VAL A 139 7.65 2.34 3.97
CA VAL A 139 7.68 3.35 2.91
C VAL A 139 8.29 2.72 1.66
N GLY A 140 7.49 2.60 0.60
CA GLY A 140 7.96 2.15 -0.71
C GLY A 140 8.12 3.31 -1.66
N ALA A 141 9.16 3.32 -2.50
CA ALA A 141 9.33 4.29 -3.58
C ALA A 141 9.96 3.64 -4.82
N ILE A 142 9.33 3.79 -5.95
CA ILE A 142 9.78 3.19 -7.21
C ILE A 142 10.07 4.27 -8.26
N CYS A 143 11.04 4.03 -9.14
CA CYS A 143 11.34 4.90 -10.29
C CYS A 143 11.74 6.33 -9.86
N ASN A 144 11.10 7.36 -10.41
CA ASN A 144 11.36 8.75 -10.07
C ASN A 144 10.99 9.12 -8.62
N ALA A 145 10.08 8.38 -7.99
CA ALA A 145 9.80 8.55 -6.56
C ALA A 145 11.02 8.21 -5.69
N ALA A 146 11.81 7.18 -6.04
CA ALA A 146 13.05 6.88 -5.34
C ALA A 146 14.08 8.02 -5.50
N SER A 147 14.19 8.60 -6.69
CA SER A 147 15.06 9.75 -6.92
C SER A 147 14.61 11.00 -6.14
N TRP A 148 13.30 11.19 -6.01
CA TRP A 148 12.77 12.25 -5.17
C TRP A 148 13.05 11.99 -3.68
N MET A 149 12.95 10.75 -3.18
CA MET A 149 13.36 10.43 -1.80
C MET A 149 14.83 10.76 -1.55
N ALA A 150 15.71 10.51 -2.52
CA ALA A 150 17.12 10.93 -2.44
C ALA A 150 17.24 12.45 -2.30
N SER A 151 16.47 13.23 -3.07
CA SER A 151 16.47 14.70 -3.01
C SER A 151 15.97 15.28 -1.68
N LYS A 152 15.28 14.48 -0.87
CA LYS A 152 14.81 14.85 0.48
C LYS A 152 15.68 14.29 1.58
N GLY A 153 16.78 13.58 1.25
CA GLY A 153 17.66 12.94 2.22
C GLY A 153 17.08 11.71 2.91
N PHE A 154 15.91 11.22 2.51
CA PHE A 154 15.26 10.06 3.14
C PHE A 154 16.01 8.74 2.93
N LEU A 155 17.00 8.71 2.02
CA LEU A 155 17.81 7.53 1.73
C LEU A 155 19.18 7.56 2.41
N ASN A 156 19.48 8.59 3.22
CA ASN A 156 20.82 8.79 3.78
C ASN A 156 21.23 7.75 4.84
N ASP A 157 20.27 7.09 5.47
CA ASP A 157 20.52 6.13 6.57
C ASP A 157 20.15 4.67 6.21
N VAL A 158 19.91 4.37 4.93
CA VAL A 158 19.48 3.05 4.47
C VAL A 158 20.20 2.62 3.20
N ARG A 159 20.31 1.30 3.00
CA ARG A 159 20.64 0.74 1.68
C ARG A 159 19.44 0.96 0.76
N HIS A 160 19.72 1.28 -0.50
CA HIS A 160 18.66 1.65 -1.45
C HIS A 160 19.11 1.43 -2.89
N THR A 161 18.16 1.52 -3.81
CA THR A 161 18.35 1.52 -5.26
C THR A 161 17.43 2.56 -5.91
N GLY A 162 17.40 2.61 -7.21
CA GLY A 162 16.56 3.49 -8.04
C GLY A 162 16.91 3.33 -9.52
N ASN A 163 16.58 4.32 -10.35
CA ASN A 163 16.85 4.28 -11.80
C ASN A 163 18.36 4.39 -12.16
N GLY A 164 19.24 4.41 -11.18
CA GLY A 164 20.68 4.49 -11.30
C GLY A 164 21.26 5.50 -10.32
N ILE A 165 22.51 5.26 -9.89
CA ILE A 165 23.20 6.10 -8.91
C ILE A 165 23.37 7.54 -9.44
N GLU A 166 23.62 7.70 -10.71
CA GLU A 166 23.80 9.00 -11.34
C GLU A 166 22.53 9.85 -11.27
N GLN A 167 21.35 9.22 -11.43
CA GLN A 167 20.08 9.93 -11.31
C GLN A 167 19.81 10.32 -9.85
N LEU A 168 20.09 9.45 -8.89
CA LEU A 168 19.94 9.76 -7.48
C LEU A 168 20.85 10.93 -7.07
N GLN A 169 22.11 10.93 -7.51
CA GLN A 169 23.05 12.03 -7.27
C GLN A 169 22.61 13.33 -7.94
N LEU A 170 22.16 13.26 -9.20
CA LEU A 170 21.68 14.43 -9.94
C LEU A 170 20.45 15.07 -9.28
N TRP A 171 19.51 14.27 -8.82
CA TRP A 171 18.30 14.78 -8.17
C TRP A 171 18.53 15.19 -6.72
N GLY A 172 19.39 14.43 -6.01
CA GLY A 172 19.66 14.60 -4.61
C GLY A 172 20.57 15.78 -4.30
N GLY A 173 21.54 16.07 -5.20
CA GLY A 173 22.52 17.11 -4.97
C GLY A 173 23.19 16.96 -3.59
N GLU A 174 23.29 18.07 -2.86
CA GLU A 174 23.89 18.10 -1.52
C GLU A 174 23.04 17.38 -0.44
N ALA A 175 21.73 17.22 -0.68
CA ALA A 175 20.83 16.53 0.26
C ALA A 175 21.03 15.01 0.27
N TYR A 176 21.58 14.42 -0.81
CA TYR A 176 21.86 13.00 -0.90
C TYR A 176 23.30 12.70 -0.55
N THR A 177 23.54 12.25 0.68
CA THR A 177 24.89 12.04 1.23
C THR A 177 25.32 10.57 1.29
N ASN A 178 24.44 9.62 0.94
CA ASN A 178 24.66 8.19 1.09
C ASN A 178 24.81 7.45 -0.25
N ALA A 179 25.66 7.93 -1.14
CA ALA A 179 25.95 7.21 -2.39
C ALA A 179 26.56 5.82 -2.14
N ALA A 180 27.28 5.64 -1.03
CA ALA A 180 27.85 4.35 -0.62
C ALA A 180 26.77 3.30 -0.23
N GLY A 181 25.59 3.74 0.16
CA GLY A 181 24.44 2.88 0.45
C GLY A 181 23.68 2.40 -0.78
N TYR A 182 24.01 2.92 -1.97
CA TYR A 182 23.41 2.47 -3.21
C TYR A 182 23.79 1.03 -3.55
N VAL A 183 22.78 0.24 -3.92
CA VAL A 183 22.95 -1.14 -4.38
C VAL A 183 22.41 -1.25 -5.80
N ASN A 184 23.21 -1.74 -6.72
CA ASN A 184 22.79 -2.00 -8.10
C ASN A 184 21.95 -3.29 -8.14
N ALA A 185 20.67 -3.16 -7.79
CA ALA A 185 19.66 -4.22 -7.77
C ALA A 185 18.32 -3.70 -8.29
N GLN A 186 17.42 -4.60 -8.63
CA GLN A 186 16.08 -4.25 -9.09
C GLN A 186 15.27 -3.55 -7.98
N ALA A 187 15.25 -4.16 -6.80
CA ALA A 187 14.67 -3.58 -5.59
C ALA A 187 15.61 -3.81 -4.39
N VAL A 188 15.51 -2.96 -3.40
CA VAL A 188 16.26 -3.04 -2.14
C VAL A 188 15.35 -2.68 -0.99
N SER A 189 15.33 -3.52 0.02
CA SER A 189 14.67 -3.29 1.31
C SER A 189 15.71 -3.12 2.40
N ASP A 190 15.63 -2.06 3.17
CA ASP A 190 16.42 -1.87 4.38
C ASP A 190 15.58 -1.16 5.43
N LYS A 191 15.61 -1.67 6.66
CA LYS A 191 14.66 -1.27 7.72
C LYS A 191 13.21 -1.42 7.19
N ASN A 192 12.45 -0.34 7.16
CA ASN A 192 11.10 -0.31 6.62
C ASN A 192 11.00 0.56 5.34
N ILE A 193 12.11 0.77 4.64
CA ILE A 193 12.17 1.51 3.37
C ILE A 193 12.47 0.53 2.24
N VAL A 194 11.64 0.55 1.21
CA VAL A 194 11.80 -0.23 -0.02
C VAL A 194 11.97 0.73 -1.19
N THR A 195 13.04 0.56 -1.96
CA THR A 195 13.27 1.33 -3.18
C THR A 195 13.45 0.40 -4.38
N ALA A 196 13.05 0.84 -5.57
CA ALA A 196 13.20 0.07 -6.80
C ALA A 196 13.42 0.98 -8.01
N ASN A 197 14.01 0.43 -9.08
CA ASN A 197 14.03 1.09 -10.37
C ASN A 197 12.68 0.91 -11.10
N GLY A 198 12.39 1.73 -12.10
CA GLY A 198 11.08 1.77 -12.78
C GLY A 198 10.73 0.53 -13.61
N SER A 199 11.68 -0.39 -13.85
CA SER A 199 11.41 -1.66 -14.52
C SER A 199 11.15 -2.82 -13.53
N ALA A 200 11.27 -2.58 -12.24
CA ALA A 200 11.26 -3.60 -11.18
C ALA A 200 9.96 -3.67 -10.38
N SER A 201 8.82 -3.46 -11.03
CA SER A 201 7.51 -3.44 -10.35
C SER A 201 7.22 -4.75 -9.58
N LEU A 202 7.67 -5.89 -10.12
CA LEU A 202 7.48 -7.20 -9.48
C LEU A 202 8.38 -7.33 -8.23
N ASP A 203 9.68 -7.07 -8.37
CA ASP A 203 10.63 -7.14 -7.24
C ASP A 203 10.23 -6.15 -6.12
N PHE A 204 9.80 -4.96 -6.49
CA PHE A 204 9.27 -3.95 -5.58
C PHE A 204 8.06 -4.45 -4.77
N ALA A 205 7.13 -5.11 -5.47
CA ALA A 205 5.96 -5.70 -4.84
C ALA A 205 6.35 -6.82 -3.86
N CYS A 206 7.25 -7.73 -4.26
CA CYS A 206 7.74 -8.82 -3.41
C CYS A 206 8.36 -8.30 -2.10
N GLU A 207 9.19 -7.28 -2.17
CA GLU A 207 9.82 -6.68 -0.98
C GLU A 207 8.77 -6.08 -0.02
N ILE A 208 7.78 -5.34 -0.54
CA ILE A 208 6.72 -4.74 0.28
C ILE A 208 5.80 -5.82 0.88
N LEU A 209 5.39 -6.83 0.09
CA LEU A 209 4.54 -7.94 0.56
C LEU A 209 5.23 -8.73 1.67
N THR A 210 6.55 -8.92 1.56
CA THR A 210 7.38 -9.56 2.59
C THR A 210 7.36 -8.78 3.89
N LEU A 211 7.57 -7.46 3.85
CA LEU A 211 7.51 -6.60 5.03
C LEU A 211 6.10 -6.53 5.65
N LEU A 212 5.07 -6.53 4.81
CA LEU A 212 3.67 -6.58 5.25
C LEU A 212 3.30 -7.92 5.88
N LYS A 213 4.05 -8.98 5.61
CA LYS A 213 3.71 -10.37 5.98
C LYS A 213 2.32 -10.73 5.46
N ASN A 214 2.06 -10.36 4.19
CA ASN A 214 0.76 -10.60 3.56
C ASN A 214 0.51 -12.08 3.37
N ASP A 215 1.50 -12.78 2.81
CA ASP A 215 1.46 -14.20 2.50
C ASP A 215 2.67 -14.93 3.09
N GLU A 216 2.67 -16.26 3.04
CA GLU A 216 3.86 -17.05 3.37
C GLU A 216 4.96 -16.79 2.32
N PRO A 217 6.26 -16.81 2.71
CA PRO A 217 7.36 -16.48 1.80
C PRO A 217 7.33 -17.25 0.47
N LYS A 218 6.93 -18.53 0.51
CA LYS A 218 6.81 -19.36 -0.70
C LYS A 218 5.71 -18.90 -1.65
N GLU A 219 4.66 -18.28 -1.15
CA GLU A 219 3.56 -17.75 -1.97
C GLU A 219 3.98 -16.43 -2.62
N ILE A 220 4.78 -15.62 -1.94
CA ILE A 220 5.31 -14.36 -2.48
C ILE A 220 6.27 -14.62 -3.64
N GLU A 221 7.08 -15.68 -3.57
CA GLU A 221 8.00 -16.09 -4.64
C GLU A 221 7.28 -16.55 -5.92
N MET A 222 5.97 -16.82 -5.86
CA MET A 222 5.17 -17.25 -7.03
C MET A 222 4.56 -16.08 -7.81
N TYR A 223 4.65 -14.84 -7.30
CA TYR A 223 4.19 -13.65 -8.01
C TYR A 223 5.28 -13.13 -8.95
#